data_5269a78ba284a7dc7813f4a7b9b9feb7
#
_entry.id   5269a78ba284a7dc7813f4a7b9b9feb7
#
_cell.length_a   1.000
_cell.length_b   1.000
_cell.length_c   1.000
_cell.angle_alpha   90.00
_cell.angle_beta   90.00
_cell.angle_gamma   90.00
#
_symmetry.space_group_name_H-M   'P 1'
#
loop_
_entity.id
_entity.type
_entity.pdbx_description
1 polymer ?
#
loop_
_entity_poly.entity_id
_entity_poly.type
_entity_poly.pdbx_seq_one_letter_code
_entity_poly.pdbx_strand_id
1 'polypeptide(L)'
;DKVPAHAILNEAVEIAKVKGNPGTGKFVNGVLRNYQRQGAPDLQGIADPIERLSVKISLPLWMTKRLVDQIGYEETEKLGLSLYQPSHASARVDTRRLSRDQAITVLQEEEISAEKSQVSPYGIVAKKGHLASSSLFHDGVMTIQDESSMLVAPSMQIEPEHHVLDACAAPGGKTTHIASFLDPSCGGEVIALDVHEHKVKLIEENATRLGVSSAVYAQKM
;
A
#
# COMPACT_ATOMS: atom_id res chain seq x y z
N ASP A 1 -6.14 12.55 17.61
CA ASP A 1 -6.50 11.33 18.35
C ASP A 1 -7.99 11.34 18.66
N LYS A 2 -8.73 10.35 18.10
CA LYS A 2 -10.19 10.27 18.24
C LYS A 2 -10.63 9.44 19.45
N VAL A 3 -9.72 8.65 20.03
CA VAL A 3 -10.03 7.74 21.15
C VAL A 3 -9.32 8.22 22.43
N PRO A 4 -10.04 8.40 23.54
CA PRO A 4 -9.44 8.80 24.80
C PRO A 4 -8.43 7.77 25.33
N ALA A 5 -7.30 8.23 25.88
CA ALA A 5 -6.23 7.36 26.37
C ALA A 5 -6.71 6.30 27.39
N HIS A 6 -7.63 6.65 28.26
CA HIS A 6 -8.19 5.70 29.25
C HIS A 6 -8.97 4.56 28.59
N ALA A 7 -9.65 4.82 27.47
CA ALA A 7 -10.38 3.77 26.73
C ALA A 7 -9.39 2.81 26.05
N ILE A 8 -8.33 3.35 25.40
CA ILE A 8 -7.27 2.53 24.79
C ILE A 8 -6.60 1.62 25.84
N LEU A 9 -6.27 2.19 27.01
CA LEU A 9 -5.68 1.44 28.12
C LEU A 9 -6.60 0.30 28.61
N ASN A 10 -7.87 0.60 28.75
CA ASN A 10 -8.85 -0.37 29.22
C ASN A 10 -8.99 -1.56 28.27
N GLU A 11 -9.17 -1.28 26.97
CA GLU A 11 -9.25 -2.31 25.93
C GLU A 11 -7.98 -3.17 25.86
N ALA A 12 -6.80 -2.55 25.91
CA ALA A 12 -5.53 -3.28 25.90
C ALA A 12 -5.41 -4.23 27.10
N VAL A 13 -5.86 -3.80 28.29
CA VAL A 13 -5.86 -4.62 29.51
C VAL A 13 -6.87 -5.78 29.40
N GLU A 14 -8.07 -5.54 28.87
CA GLU A 14 -9.07 -6.61 28.68
C GLU A 14 -8.58 -7.64 27.65
N ILE A 15 -7.99 -7.22 26.54
CA ILE A 15 -7.36 -8.13 25.57
C ILE A 15 -6.27 -8.98 26.26
N ALA A 16 -5.43 -8.35 27.09
CA ALA A 16 -4.37 -9.04 27.79
C ALA A 16 -4.88 -10.08 28.81
N LYS A 17 -6.01 -9.82 29.44
CA LYS A 17 -6.70 -10.79 30.34
C LYS A 17 -7.26 -11.97 29.54
N VAL A 18 -7.93 -11.70 28.43
CA VAL A 18 -8.59 -12.73 27.60
C VAL A 18 -7.56 -13.63 26.90
N LYS A 19 -6.51 -13.05 26.32
CA LYS A 19 -5.46 -13.80 25.59
C LYS A 19 -4.38 -14.42 26.48
N GLY A 20 -4.21 -13.88 27.69
CA GLY A 20 -3.26 -14.36 28.69
C GLY A 20 -3.97 -14.84 29.96
N ASN A 21 -3.76 -14.11 31.03
CA ASN A 21 -4.38 -14.38 32.33
C ASN A 21 -4.50 -13.05 33.13
N PRO A 22 -5.16 -13.07 34.33
CA PRO A 22 -5.26 -11.85 35.14
C PRO A 22 -3.94 -11.20 35.55
N GLY A 23 -2.85 -11.99 35.67
CA GLY A 23 -1.51 -11.49 35.94
C GLY A 23 -0.96 -10.70 34.74
N THR A 24 -1.15 -11.21 33.54
CA THR A 24 -0.79 -10.50 32.29
C THR A 24 -1.53 -9.15 32.18
N GLY A 25 -2.83 -9.14 32.51
CA GLY A 25 -3.61 -7.90 32.54
C GLY A 25 -3.07 -6.89 33.54
N LYS A 26 -2.67 -7.30 34.75
CA LYS A 26 -2.04 -6.43 35.76
C LYS A 26 -0.71 -5.86 35.25
N PHE A 27 0.14 -6.69 34.64
CA PHE A 27 1.41 -6.27 34.08
C PHE A 27 1.22 -5.22 32.97
N VAL A 28 0.38 -5.51 31.98
CA VAL A 28 0.06 -4.59 30.87
C VAL A 28 -0.47 -3.26 31.40
N ASN A 29 -1.40 -3.29 32.36
CA ASN A 29 -1.93 -2.08 33.00
C ASN A 29 -0.82 -1.26 33.68
N GLY A 30 0.08 -1.93 34.42
CA GLY A 30 1.22 -1.27 35.08
C GLY A 30 2.13 -0.55 34.09
N VAL A 31 2.53 -1.23 33.01
CA VAL A 31 3.38 -0.66 31.97
C VAL A 31 2.72 0.52 31.29
N LEU A 32 1.49 0.36 30.82
CA LEU A 32 0.78 1.40 30.07
C LEU A 32 0.46 2.63 30.94
N ARG A 33 0.07 2.44 32.20
CA ARG A 33 -0.14 3.57 33.13
C ARG A 33 1.16 4.28 33.48
N ASN A 34 2.27 3.55 33.57
CA ASN A 34 3.59 4.17 33.77
C ASN A 34 3.99 5.02 32.58
N TYR A 35 3.83 4.48 31.37
CA TYR A 35 4.08 5.22 30.13
C TYR A 35 3.19 6.48 30.03
N GLN A 36 1.90 6.37 30.37
CA GLN A 36 1.00 7.53 30.36
C GLN A 36 1.44 8.64 31.34
N ARG A 37 2.02 8.28 32.49
CA ARG A 37 2.50 9.24 33.49
C ARG A 37 3.83 9.89 33.13
N GLN A 38 4.75 9.10 32.59
CA GLN A 38 6.11 9.55 32.29
C GLN A 38 6.22 10.18 30.88
N GLY A 39 5.29 9.87 29.96
CA GLY A 39 5.39 10.25 28.55
C GLY A 39 6.39 9.39 27.79
N ALA A 40 6.67 9.80 26.56
CA ALA A 40 7.69 9.19 25.74
C ALA A 40 9.09 9.39 26.37
N PRO A 41 10.00 8.41 26.25
CA PRO A 41 11.38 8.54 26.72
C PRO A 41 12.06 9.76 26.11
N ASP A 42 12.87 10.45 26.92
CA ASP A 42 13.75 11.50 26.40
C ASP A 42 14.88 10.86 25.56
N LEU A 43 14.87 11.17 24.28
CA LEU A 43 15.88 10.67 23.34
C LEU A 43 17.23 11.42 23.46
N GLN A 44 17.28 12.53 24.18
CA GLN A 44 18.52 13.32 24.39
C GLN A 44 19.60 12.52 25.13
N GLY A 45 19.17 11.52 25.94
CA GLY A 45 20.10 10.60 26.61
C GLY A 45 20.86 9.64 25.68
N ILE A 46 20.46 9.53 24.40
CA ILE A 46 21.18 8.70 23.40
C ILE A 46 22.26 9.56 22.76
N ALA A 47 23.55 9.24 23.07
CA ALA A 47 24.69 10.06 22.66
C ALA A 47 24.92 10.02 21.13
N ASP A 48 24.83 8.84 20.50
CA ASP A 48 24.99 8.69 19.05
C ASP A 48 23.79 9.31 18.31
N PRO A 49 24.01 10.31 17.44
CA PRO A 49 22.91 10.97 16.72
C PRO A 49 22.18 10.04 15.76
N ILE A 50 22.86 9.05 15.15
CA ILE A 50 22.24 8.12 14.21
C ILE A 50 21.42 7.07 14.99
N GLU A 51 21.90 6.60 16.14
CA GLU A 51 21.13 5.75 17.02
C GLU A 51 19.87 6.48 17.55
N ARG A 52 20.02 7.72 17.95
CA ARG A 52 18.90 8.59 18.35
C ARG A 52 17.88 8.75 17.23
N LEU A 53 18.34 9.00 16.00
CA LEU A 53 17.47 9.08 14.82
C LEU A 53 16.75 7.76 14.57
N SER A 54 17.47 6.63 14.64
CA SER A 54 16.92 5.27 14.49
C SER A 54 15.74 5.03 15.44
N VAL A 55 15.88 5.40 16.71
CA VAL A 55 14.79 5.31 17.68
C VAL A 55 13.66 6.27 17.36
N LYS A 56 13.97 7.53 17.02
CA LYS A 56 12.99 8.57 16.68
C LYS A 56 12.07 8.17 15.52
N ILE A 57 12.64 7.58 14.47
CA ILE A 57 11.91 7.19 13.26
C ILE A 57 11.50 5.70 13.25
N SER A 58 11.80 4.97 14.35
CA SER A 58 11.51 3.53 14.50
C SER A 58 12.03 2.64 13.35
N LEU A 59 13.17 2.99 12.78
CA LEU A 59 13.87 2.17 11.80
C LEU A 59 15.08 1.48 12.45
N PRO A 60 15.44 0.24 12.02
CA PRO A 60 16.64 -0.43 12.50
C PRO A 60 17.90 0.42 12.28
N LEU A 61 18.83 0.40 13.23
CA LEU A 61 20.04 1.20 13.17
C LEU A 61 20.85 1.03 11.87
N TRP A 62 20.97 -0.22 11.37
CA TRP A 62 21.67 -0.49 10.11
C TRP A 62 21.02 0.19 8.91
N MET A 63 19.69 0.23 8.89
CA MET A 63 18.91 0.88 7.82
C MET A 63 19.03 2.39 7.91
N THR A 64 18.92 2.95 9.12
CA THR A 64 19.11 4.38 9.37
C THR A 64 20.49 4.84 8.94
N LYS A 65 21.57 4.11 9.30
CA LYS A 65 22.92 4.39 8.84
C LYS A 65 23.01 4.45 7.33
N ARG A 66 22.49 3.42 6.64
CA ARG A 66 22.53 3.35 5.18
C ARG A 66 21.76 4.50 4.51
N LEU A 67 20.60 4.89 5.05
CA LEU A 67 19.83 6.01 4.55
C LEU A 67 20.57 7.34 4.77
N VAL A 68 21.15 7.54 5.95
CA VAL A 68 21.97 8.75 6.24
C VAL A 68 23.15 8.86 5.27
N ASP A 69 23.81 7.75 4.96
CA ASP A 69 24.93 7.72 4.00
C ASP A 69 24.47 8.06 2.57
N GLN A 70 23.24 7.70 2.19
CA GLN A 70 22.73 7.88 0.84
C GLN A 70 22.08 9.26 0.62
N ILE A 71 21.27 9.75 1.57
CA ILE A 71 20.44 10.94 1.41
C ILE A 71 20.69 12.01 2.49
N GLY A 72 21.58 11.76 3.44
CA GLY A 72 21.88 12.66 4.55
C GLY A 72 20.89 12.54 5.72
N TYR A 73 21.31 13.15 6.87
CA TYR A 73 20.58 13.03 8.13
C TYR A 73 19.17 13.64 8.07
N GLU A 74 19.05 14.87 7.57
CA GLU A 74 17.78 15.61 7.54
C GLU A 74 16.74 14.94 6.63
N GLU A 75 17.16 14.47 5.44
CA GLU A 75 16.26 13.79 4.53
C GLU A 75 15.86 12.40 5.06
N THR A 76 16.76 11.70 5.75
CA THR A 76 16.44 10.43 6.43
C THR A 76 15.40 10.66 7.54
N GLU A 77 15.52 11.75 8.30
CA GLU A 77 14.53 12.09 9.32
C GLU A 77 13.17 12.39 8.71
N LYS A 78 13.11 13.21 7.67
CA LYS A 78 11.87 13.52 6.94
C LYS A 78 11.22 12.25 6.37
N LEU A 79 12.02 11.40 5.73
CA LEU A 79 11.56 10.10 5.21
C LEU A 79 10.99 9.23 6.33
N GLY A 80 11.73 9.05 7.43
CA GLY A 80 11.28 8.24 8.55
C GLY A 80 9.98 8.75 9.19
N LEU A 81 9.85 10.05 9.37
CA LEU A 81 8.64 10.66 9.91
C LEU A 81 7.45 10.57 8.93
N SER A 82 7.69 10.59 7.62
CA SER A 82 6.63 10.43 6.62
C SER A 82 5.96 9.06 6.66
N LEU A 83 6.67 8.01 7.12
CA LEU A 83 6.13 6.66 7.25
C LEU A 83 5.01 6.54 8.31
N TYR A 84 4.91 7.51 9.23
CA TYR A 84 3.82 7.58 10.21
C TYR A 84 2.57 8.30 9.69
N GLN A 85 2.65 8.94 8.53
CA GLN A 85 1.48 9.57 7.95
C GLN A 85 0.55 8.51 7.36
N PRO A 86 -0.78 8.68 7.49
CA PRO A 86 -1.72 7.79 6.84
C PRO A 86 -1.46 7.77 5.33
N SER A 87 -1.33 6.56 4.76
CA SER A 87 -1.26 6.45 3.31
C SER A 87 -2.60 6.86 2.69
N HIS A 88 -2.54 7.64 1.61
CA HIS A 88 -3.72 7.92 0.82
C HIS A 88 -4.12 6.67 0.03
N ALA A 89 -5.43 6.37 -0.01
CA ALA A 89 -5.92 5.33 -0.89
C ALA A 89 -5.82 5.83 -2.34
N SER A 90 -5.12 5.09 -3.19
CA SER A 90 -5.00 5.39 -4.61
C SER A 90 -5.52 4.25 -5.46
N ALA A 91 -5.96 4.59 -6.68
CA ALA A 91 -6.45 3.61 -7.64
C ALA A 91 -5.98 3.96 -9.05
N ARG A 92 -5.71 2.92 -9.83
CA ARG A 92 -5.44 3.03 -11.26
C ARG A 92 -6.74 2.93 -12.03
N VAL A 93 -6.96 3.87 -12.93
CA VAL A 93 -8.06 3.89 -13.90
C VAL A 93 -7.59 3.25 -15.21
N ASP A 94 -8.42 2.41 -15.80
CA ASP A 94 -8.19 1.93 -17.16
C ASP A 94 -8.53 3.05 -18.16
N THR A 95 -7.50 3.81 -18.53
CA THR A 95 -7.66 4.99 -19.40
C THR A 95 -8.02 4.65 -20.85
N ARG A 96 -8.04 3.38 -21.24
CA ARG A 96 -8.58 2.92 -22.53
C ARG A 96 -10.11 2.97 -22.54
N ARG A 97 -10.75 2.85 -21.36
CA ARG A 97 -12.20 2.79 -21.20
C ARG A 97 -12.80 4.11 -20.70
N LEU A 98 -12.09 4.80 -19.80
CA LEU A 98 -12.58 6.00 -19.13
C LEU A 98 -11.43 6.94 -18.76
N SER A 99 -11.56 8.24 -19.04
CA SER A 99 -10.56 9.20 -18.58
C SER A 99 -10.58 9.37 -17.06
N ARG A 100 -9.48 9.86 -16.46
CA ARG A 100 -9.44 10.15 -15.02
C ARG A 100 -10.47 11.21 -14.60
N ASP A 101 -10.75 12.20 -15.47
CA ASP A 101 -11.75 13.23 -15.18
C ASP A 101 -13.16 12.62 -15.10
N GLN A 102 -13.50 11.76 -16.05
CA GLN A 102 -14.77 11.03 -16.03
C GLN A 102 -14.88 10.11 -14.81
N ALA A 103 -13.79 9.41 -14.46
CA ALA A 103 -13.75 8.56 -13.26
C ALA A 103 -14.01 9.38 -11.99
N ILE A 104 -13.39 10.56 -11.85
CA ILE A 104 -13.61 11.45 -10.71
C ILE A 104 -15.07 11.95 -10.68
N THR A 105 -15.67 12.25 -11.82
CA THR A 105 -17.10 12.65 -11.89
C THR A 105 -18.02 11.54 -11.37
N VAL A 106 -17.83 10.30 -11.83
CA VAL A 106 -18.61 9.14 -11.35
C VAL A 106 -18.42 8.93 -9.85
N LEU A 107 -17.19 9.03 -9.35
CA LEU A 107 -16.90 8.90 -7.92
C LEU A 107 -17.60 10.01 -7.09
N GLN A 108 -17.66 11.23 -7.62
CA GLN A 108 -18.36 12.33 -6.94
C GLN A 108 -19.86 12.08 -6.83
N GLU A 109 -20.50 11.50 -7.86
CA GLU A 109 -21.90 11.06 -7.82
C GLU A 109 -22.15 9.97 -6.77
N GLU A 110 -21.13 9.16 -6.45
CA GLU A 110 -21.14 8.14 -5.41
C GLU A 110 -20.66 8.67 -4.03
N GLU A 111 -20.59 9.98 -3.83
CA GLU A 111 -20.12 10.65 -2.60
C GLU A 111 -18.64 10.33 -2.24
N ILE A 112 -17.84 9.90 -3.20
CA ILE A 112 -16.41 9.64 -3.05
C ILE A 112 -15.64 10.82 -3.65
N SER A 113 -14.90 11.55 -2.80
CA SER A 113 -14.04 12.65 -3.25
C SER A 113 -12.67 12.15 -3.63
N ALA A 114 -12.24 12.39 -4.85
CA ALA A 114 -10.93 12.00 -5.36
C ALA A 114 -10.32 13.12 -6.23
N GLU A 115 -9.00 13.07 -6.41
CA GLU A 115 -8.26 13.95 -7.32
C GLU A 115 -7.30 13.13 -8.19
N LYS A 116 -6.79 13.74 -9.26
CA LYS A 116 -5.76 13.10 -10.08
C LYS A 116 -4.46 12.94 -9.29
N SER A 117 -3.84 11.76 -9.42
CA SER A 117 -2.47 11.56 -8.96
C SER A 117 -1.52 12.54 -9.65
N GLN A 118 -0.60 13.09 -8.88
CA GLN A 118 0.52 13.90 -9.38
C GLN A 118 1.72 13.02 -9.78
N VAL A 119 1.71 11.75 -9.39
CA VAL A 119 2.79 10.79 -9.61
C VAL A 119 2.53 9.95 -10.85
N SER A 120 1.30 9.47 -11.04
CA SER A 120 0.95 8.56 -12.14
C SER A 120 -0.11 9.14 -13.07
N PRO A 121 0.09 9.08 -14.42
CA PRO A 121 -0.93 9.49 -15.39
C PRO A 121 -2.17 8.61 -15.40
N TYR A 122 -2.12 7.45 -14.77
CA TYR A 122 -3.25 6.50 -14.63
C TYR A 122 -3.94 6.60 -13.28
N GLY A 123 -3.36 7.32 -12.32
CA GLY A 123 -3.76 7.31 -10.91
C GLY A 123 -4.78 8.36 -10.54
N ILE A 124 -5.64 8.00 -9.58
CA ILE A 124 -6.45 8.90 -8.78
C ILE A 124 -6.20 8.63 -7.31
N VAL A 125 -6.37 9.65 -6.47
CA VAL A 125 -6.13 9.59 -5.01
C VAL A 125 -7.41 9.99 -4.29
N ALA A 126 -7.86 9.16 -3.35
CA ALA A 126 -9.03 9.48 -2.54
C ALA A 126 -8.72 10.56 -1.50
N LYS A 127 -9.59 11.55 -1.38
CA LYS A 127 -9.62 12.54 -0.30
C LYS A 127 -10.64 12.16 0.77
N LYS A 128 -11.75 11.55 0.37
CA LYS A 128 -12.82 11.09 1.26
C LYS A 128 -13.57 9.94 0.61
N GLY A 129 -14.03 8.99 1.41
CA GLY A 129 -14.77 7.81 0.93
C GLY A 129 -13.86 6.62 0.62
N HIS A 130 -14.42 5.58 0.05
CA HIS A 130 -13.77 4.29 -0.13
C HIS A 130 -13.77 3.89 -1.61
N LEU A 131 -12.63 4.00 -2.31
CA LEU A 131 -12.53 3.71 -3.76
C LEU A 131 -13.00 2.29 -4.12
N ALA A 132 -12.77 1.31 -3.24
CA ALA A 132 -13.16 -0.08 -3.49
C ALA A 132 -14.68 -0.34 -3.40
N SER A 133 -15.47 0.60 -2.88
CA SER A 133 -16.94 0.48 -2.86
C SER A 133 -17.62 1.05 -4.10
N SER A 134 -16.86 1.70 -5.01
CA SER A 134 -17.40 2.34 -6.19
C SER A 134 -17.81 1.36 -7.28
N SER A 135 -18.77 1.74 -8.11
CA SER A 135 -19.14 1.00 -9.33
C SER A 135 -17.94 0.80 -10.25
N LEU A 136 -17.06 1.78 -10.40
CA LEU A 136 -15.86 1.69 -11.23
C LEU A 136 -14.91 0.57 -10.79
N PHE A 137 -14.83 0.29 -9.49
CA PHE A 137 -14.03 -0.83 -8.99
C PHE A 137 -14.70 -2.17 -9.31
N HIS A 138 -16.01 -2.28 -9.07
CA HIS A 138 -16.77 -3.52 -9.32
C HIS A 138 -16.84 -3.86 -10.81
N ASP A 139 -16.99 -2.87 -11.67
CA ASP A 139 -17.07 -3.01 -13.13
C ASP A 139 -15.68 -3.20 -13.79
N GLY A 140 -14.62 -3.25 -12.98
CA GLY A 140 -13.26 -3.46 -13.46
C GLY A 140 -12.72 -2.33 -14.34
N VAL A 141 -13.23 -1.11 -14.20
CA VAL A 141 -12.70 0.10 -14.85
C VAL A 141 -11.57 0.70 -14.01
N MET A 142 -11.58 0.39 -12.72
CA MET A 142 -10.60 0.89 -11.75
C MET A 142 -10.12 -0.24 -10.84
N THR A 143 -8.88 -0.14 -10.35
CA THR A 143 -8.34 -1.05 -9.34
C THR A 143 -7.50 -0.32 -8.32
N ILE A 144 -7.57 -0.77 -7.05
CA ILE A 144 -6.71 -0.22 -5.99
C ILE A 144 -5.27 -0.57 -6.28
N GLN A 145 -4.42 0.43 -6.36
CA GLN A 145 -2.99 0.26 -6.59
C GLN A 145 -2.25 1.47 -6.05
N ASP A 146 -1.07 1.24 -5.48
CA ASP A 146 -0.16 2.31 -5.07
C ASP A 146 0.37 3.08 -6.28
N GLU A 147 0.51 4.41 -6.13
CA GLU A 147 0.91 5.30 -7.23
C GLU A 147 2.28 4.93 -7.81
N SER A 148 3.26 4.56 -6.97
CA SER A 148 4.58 4.13 -7.42
C SER A 148 4.51 2.83 -8.23
N SER A 149 3.64 1.91 -7.83
CA SER A 149 3.39 0.66 -8.57
C SER A 149 2.76 0.88 -9.94
N MET A 150 2.02 1.97 -10.12
CA MET A 150 1.45 2.33 -11.43
C MET A 150 2.49 2.79 -12.45
N LEU A 151 3.70 3.18 -12.01
CA LEU A 151 4.77 3.63 -12.90
C LEU A 151 5.53 2.47 -13.56
N VAL A 152 5.42 1.25 -13.03
CA VAL A 152 6.20 0.10 -13.50
C VAL A 152 5.87 -0.23 -14.95
N ALA A 153 4.62 -0.51 -15.29
CA ALA A 153 4.24 -0.90 -16.65
C ALA A 153 4.58 0.19 -17.70
N PRO A 154 4.28 1.49 -17.49
CA PRO A 154 4.69 2.54 -18.43
C PRO A 154 6.21 2.66 -18.61
N SER A 155 7.00 2.41 -17.56
CA SER A 155 8.47 2.51 -17.67
C SER A 155 9.09 1.36 -18.46
N MET A 156 8.37 0.27 -18.66
CA MET A 156 8.85 -0.89 -19.43
C MET A 156 8.77 -0.68 -20.95
N GLN A 157 8.11 0.38 -21.45
CA GLN A 157 7.92 0.64 -22.89
C GLN A 157 7.36 -0.59 -23.62
N ILE A 158 6.25 -1.13 -23.10
CA ILE A 158 5.64 -2.37 -23.57
C ILE A 158 4.99 -2.14 -24.94
N GLU A 159 5.37 -2.97 -25.93
CA GLU A 159 4.72 -3.06 -27.23
C GLU A 159 3.68 -4.20 -27.24
N PRO A 160 2.65 -4.13 -28.11
CA PRO A 160 1.53 -5.07 -28.11
C PRO A 160 1.91 -6.56 -28.19
N GLU A 161 2.98 -6.91 -28.89
CA GLU A 161 3.46 -8.28 -29.12
C GLU A 161 4.47 -8.78 -28.08
N HIS A 162 4.83 -7.99 -27.10
CA HIS A 162 5.84 -8.38 -26.11
C HIS A 162 5.41 -9.55 -25.24
N HIS A 163 6.37 -10.40 -24.90
CA HIS A 163 6.25 -11.43 -23.87
C HIS A 163 6.89 -10.90 -22.57
N VAL A 164 6.12 -10.82 -21.52
CA VAL A 164 6.58 -10.25 -20.23
C VAL A 164 6.50 -11.29 -19.13
N LEU A 165 7.49 -11.31 -18.24
CA LEU A 165 7.51 -12.13 -17.04
C LEU A 165 7.33 -11.26 -15.79
N ASP A 166 6.27 -11.52 -15.02
CA ASP A 166 6.08 -11.00 -13.67
C ASP A 166 6.33 -12.13 -12.65
N ALA A 167 7.54 -12.16 -12.09
CA ALA A 167 8.01 -13.27 -11.24
C ALA A 167 7.50 -13.20 -9.79
N CYS A 168 6.84 -12.12 -9.36
CA CYS A 168 6.24 -11.94 -8.03
C CYS A 168 4.90 -11.24 -8.19
N ALA A 169 3.97 -11.88 -8.89
CA ALA A 169 2.85 -11.21 -9.52
C ALA A 169 1.68 -10.84 -8.59
N ALA A 170 1.45 -11.63 -7.54
CA ALA A 170 0.27 -11.45 -6.70
C ALA A 170 0.23 -10.09 -5.95
N PRO A 171 -0.94 -9.51 -5.84
CA PRO A 171 -2.28 -9.95 -6.27
C PRO A 171 -2.63 -9.63 -7.74
N GLY A 172 -1.66 -9.29 -8.60
CA GLY A 172 -1.88 -9.04 -10.02
C GLY A 172 -1.98 -7.56 -10.42
N GLY A 173 -1.70 -6.62 -9.51
CA GLY A 173 -1.81 -5.19 -9.80
C GLY A 173 -0.89 -4.72 -10.92
N LYS A 174 0.39 -5.12 -10.92
CA LYS A 174 1.35 -4.82 -11.99
C LYS A 174 1.08 -5.68 -13.22
N THR A 175 0.84 -6.97 -13.03
CA THR A 175 0.48 -7.92 -14.09
C THR A 175 -0.66 -7.41 -14.96
N THR A 176 -1.78 -7.00 -14.36
CA THR A 176 -2.95 -6.49 -15.09
C THR A 176 -2.72 -5.14 -15.73
N HIS A 177 -1.80 -4.33 -15.20
CA HIS A 177 -1.37 -3.09 -15.85
C HIS A 177 -0.52 -3.40 -17.09
N ILE A 178 0.44 -4.30 -16.98
CA ILE A 178 1.25 -4.80 -18.10
C ILE A 178 0.33 -5.36 -19.20
N ALA A 179 -0.58 -6.25 -18.81
CA ALA A 179 -1.54 -6.87 -19.73
C ALA A 179 -2.42 -5.86 -20.48
N SER A 180 -2.65 -4.67 -19.91
CA SER A 180 -3.41 -3.62 -20.59
C SER A 180 -2.71 -2.98 -21.78
N PHE A 181 -1.41 -3.18 -21.95
CA PHE A 181 -0.61 -2.74 -23.10
C PHE A 181 -0.40 -3.83 -24.16
N LEU A 182 -0.68 -5.09 -23.81
CA LEU A 182 -0.46 -6.25 -24.67
C LEU A 182 -1.67 -6.56 -25.54
N ASP A 183 -1.43 -7.11 -26.71
CA ASP A 183 -2.46 -7.60 -27.63
C ASP A 183 -2.24 -9.08 -27.93
N PRO A 184 -3.09 -9.98 -27.40
CA PRO A 184 -3.00 -11.42 -27.67
C PRO A 184 -3.12 -11.78 -29.15
N SER A 185 -3.76 -10.95 -29.98
CA SER A 185 -3.86 -11.21 -31.42
C SER A 185 -2.52 -11.11 -32.15
N CYS A 186 -1.57 -10.34 -31.57
CA CYS A 186 -0.18 -10.22 -32.01
C CYS A 186 0.76 -11.17 -31.25
N GLY A 187 0.24 -12.01 -30.35
CA GLY A 187 1.04 -12.90 -29.50
C GLY A 187 1.48 -12.28 -28.17
N GLY A 188 1.05 -11.06 -27.85
CA GLY A 188 1.41 -10.40 -26.60
C GLY A 188 0.84 -11.10 -25.37
N GLU A 189 1.70 -11.38 -24.39
CA GLU A 189 1.31 -12.09 -23.16
C GLU A 189 2.16 -11.68 -21.95
N VAL A 190 1.59 -11.87 -20.74
CA VAL A 190 2.33 -11.80 -19.49
C VAL A 190 2.20 -13.12 -18.74
N ILE A 191 3.36 -13.74 -18.45
CA ILE A 191 3.47 -14.89 -17.57
C ILE A 191 3.62 -14.37 -16.16
N ALA A 192 2.63 -14.71 -15.29
CA ALA A 192 2.53 -14.22 -13.93
C ALA A 192 2.78 -15.34 -12.92
N LEU A 193 3.87 -15.27 -12.18
CA LEU A 193 4.30 -16.30 -11.24
C LEU A 193 4.07 -15.88 -9.78
N ASP A 194 3.61 -16.80 -8.94
CA ASP A 194 3.69 -16.68 -7.49
C ASP A 194 3.92 -18.05 -6.84
N VAL A 195 4.55 -18.10 -5.67
CA VAL A 195 4.85 -19.33 -4.93
C VAL A 195 3.62 -19.97 -4.28
N HIS A 196 2.54 -19.22 -4.12
CA HIS A 196 1.35 -19.64 -3.40
C HIS A 196 0.14 -19.79 -4.33
N GLU A 197 -0.44 -20.99 -4.39
CA GLU A 197 -1.62 -21.31 -5.19
C GLU A 197 -2.81 -20.34 -5.00
N HIS A 198 -3.11 -20.00 -3.74
CA HIS A 198 -4.20 -19.06 -3.46
C HIS A 198 -3.94 -17.64 -4.00
N LYS A 199 -2.67 -17.26 -4.18
CA LYS A 199 -2.29 -15.98 -4.76
C LYS A 199 -2.38 -16.01 -6.29
N VAL A 200 -2.09 -17.15 -6.92
CA VAL A 200 -2.32 -17.34 -8.37
C VAL A 200 -3.78 -17.09 -8.71
N LYS A 201 -4.71 -17.64 -7.93
CA LYS A 201 -6.15 -17.38 -8.09
C LYS A 201 -6.53 -15.91 -8.00
N LEU A 202 -5.91 -15.15 -7.09
CA LEU A 202 -6.14 -13.70 -7.00
C LEU A 202 -5.68 -12.95 -8.26
N ILE A 203 -4.60 -13.40 -8.90
CA ILE A 203 -4.14 -12.84 -10.18
C ILE A 203 -5.19 -13.09 -11.27
N GLU A 204 -5.71 -14.31 -11.38
CA GLU A 204 -6.73 -14.70 -12.36
C GLU A 204 -8.04 -13.94 -12.15
N GLU A 205 -8.50 -13.82 -10.89
CA GLU A 205 -9.70 -13.08 -10.53
C GLU A 205 -9.56 -11.59 -10.91
N ASN A 206 -8.43 -10.97 -10.60
CA ASN A 206 -8.17 -9.58 -10.96
C ASN A 206 -8.04 -9.38 -12.47
N ALA A 207 -7.38 -10.31 -13.19
CA ALA A 207 -7.28 -10.26 -14.65
C ALA A 207 -8.66 -10.36 -15.32
N THR A 208 -9.52 -11.23 -14.79
CA THR A 208 -10.90 -11.38 -15.27
C THR A 208 -11.73 -10.13 -15.00
N ARG A 209 -11.72 -9.62 -13.77
CA ARG A 209 -12.45 -8.40 -13.39
C ARG A 209 -12.04 -7.18 -14.23
N LEU A 210 -10.74 -7.06 -14.52
CA LEU A 210 -10.19 -5.94 -15.30
C LEU A 210 -10.23 -6.17 -16.83
N GLY A 211 -10.76 -7.31 -17.29
CA GLY A 211 -10.97 -7.60 -18.70
C GLY A 211 -9.69 -7.82 -19.50
N VAL A 212 -8.63 -8.32 -18.86
CA VAL A 212 -7.30 -8.58 -19.47
C VAL A 212 -6.86 -10.05 -19.38
N SER A 213 -7.76 -10.95 -19.01
CA SER A 213 -7.46 -12.37 -18.80
C SER A 213 -6.88 -13.07 -20.01
N SER A 214 -7.23 -12.63 -21.23
CA SER A 214 -6.69 -13.21 -22.49
C SER A 214 -5.18 -13.01 -22.67
N ALA A 215 -4.59 -12.00 -22.02
CA ALA A 215 -3.16 -11.71 -22.08
C ALA A 215 -2.40 -12.21 -20.83
N VAL A 216 -3.07 -12.84 -19.83
CA VAL A 216 -2.46 -13.21 -18.55
C VAL A 216 -2.42 -14.71 -18.39
N TYR A 217 -1.23 -15.27 -18.20
CA TYR A 217 -1.00 -16.67 -17.88
C TYR A 217 -0.43 -16.78 -16.47
N ALA A 218 -1.32 -16.99 -15.49
CA ALA A 218 -0.93 -17.11 -14.09
C ALA A 218 -0.60 -18.56 -13.73
N GLN A 219 0.52 -18.79 -13.06
CA GLN A 219 0.93 -20.13 -12.64
C GLN A 219 1.76 -20.10 -11.36
N LYS A 220 1.70 -21.21 -10.64
CA LYS A 220 2.53 -21.41 -9.46
C LYS A 220 3.97 -21.72 -9.88
N MET A 221 4.91 -21.06 -9.22
CA MET A 221 6.34 -21.32 -9.34
C MET A 221 6.75 -22.49 -8.45
#